data_1ba127aee53b1756f1a65b01e8d49a1b
#
_entry.id   1ba127aee53b1756f1a65b01e8d49a1b
#
_cell.length_a   1.000
_cell.length_b   1.000
_cell.length_c   1.000
_cell.angle_alpha   90.00
_cell.angle_beta   90.00
_cell.angle_gamma   90.00
#
_symmetry.space_group_name_H-M   'P 1'
#
loop_
_entity.id
_entity.type
_entity.pdbx_description
1 polymer ?
#
loop_
_entity_poly.entity_id
_entity_poly.type
_entity_poly.pdbx_seq_one_letter_code
_entity_poly.pdbx_strand_id
1 'polypeptide(L)'
;SYSFPTITYQHKDSVYLSLASQLFDNLPLHKRIREQGGAYGSGSRYSPNTGTFSFHAYRDPRLFKTLCAFEESVENISKKRFTDAELEEAKLGILQGWDAPLSPGSEGSFEMSLLISGKTLKDRKERRARLLAATSSDIQKAVRKHIESSFHKGSLVSFANESFFKQKNAELKKAKQEILNLRNI
;
A
#
# COMPACT_ATOMS: atom_id res chain seq x y z
N SER A 1 9.19 7.09 -0.62
CA SER A 1 8.33 6.02 -1.15
C SER A 1 9.13 4.75 -1.35
N TYR A 2 8.58 3.63 -0.94
CA TYR A 2 9.12 2.30 -1.14
C TYR A 2 8.12 1.48 -1.95
N SER A 3 8.50 1.01 -3.14
CA SER A 3 7.57 0.39 -4.09
C SER A 3 8.12 -0.94 -4.63
N PHE A 4 7.27 -1.93 -4.79
CA PHE A 4 7.64 -3.26 -5.29
C PHE A 4 6.54 -3.86 -6.17
N PRO A 5 6.91 -4.78 -7.09
CA PRO A 5 5.95 -5.44 -7.97
C PRO A 5 5.09 -6.46 -7.20
N THR A 6 3.83 -6.54 -7.57
CA THR A 6 2.85 -7.51 -7.10
C THR A 6 1.98 -8.00 -8.25
N ILE A 7 0.77 -8.44 -7.97
CA ILE A 7 -0.22 -8.92 -8.95
C ILE A 7 -1.05 -7.77 -9.54
N THR A 8 -1.57 -7.98 -10.74
CA THR A 8 -2.45 -7.02 -11.42
C THR A 8 -3.93 -7.27 -11.13
N TYR A 9 -4.80 -6.40 -11.66
CA TYR A 9 -6.26 -6.46 -11.49
C TYR A 9 -6.86 -7.82 -11.85
N GLN A 10 -6.32 -8.49 -12.86
CA GLN A 10 -6.86 -9.78 -13.36
C GLN A 10 -6.67 -10.94 -12.37
N HIS A 11 -5.73 -10.81 -11.45
CA HIS A 11 -5.51 -11.86 -10.46
C HIS A 11 -6.62 -11.85 -9.40
N LYS A 12 -7.16 -13.02 -9.08
CA LYS A 12 -8.27 -13.17 -8.11
C LYS A 12 -7.97 -12.57 -6.72
N ASP A 13 -6.72 -12.62 -6.28
CA ASP A 13 -6.29 -12.10 -4.98
C ASP A 13 -6.09 -10.57 -4.98
N SER A 14 -6.23 -9.89 -6.12
CA SER A 14 -5.97 -8.44 -6.20
C SER A 14 -6.93 -7.60 -5.34
N VAL A 15 -8.14 -8.09 -5.08
CA VAL A 15 -9.07 -7.44 -4.17
C VAL A 15 -8.59 -7.49 -2.71
N TYR A 16 -7.93 -8.58 -2.33
CA TYR A 16 -7.38 -8.73 -0.98
C TYR A 16 -6.18 -7.81 -0.74
N LEU A 17 -5.41 -7.50 -1.79
CA LEU A 17 -4.34 -6.49 -1.70
C LEU A 17 -4.92 -5.07 -1.56
N SER A 18 -6.08 -4.80 -2.15
CA SER A 18 -6.78 -3.53 -1.92
C SER A 18 -7.24 -3.40 -0.46
N LEU A 19 -7.79 -4.47 0.12
CA LEU A 19 -8.16 -4.52 1.54
C LEU A 19 -6.95 -4.40 2.45
N ALA A 20 -5.86 -5.09 2.12
CA ALA A 20 -4.61 -4.97 2.86
C ALA A 20 -4.07 -3.54 2.88
N SER A 21 -4.17 -2.80 1.75
CA SER A 21 -3.77 -1.39 1.70
C SER A 21 -4.56 -0.54 2.69
N GLN A 22 -5.88 -0.71 2.80
CA GLN A 22 -6.69 -0.01 3.81
C GLN A 22 -6.28 -0.38 5.24
N LEU A 23 -6.06 -1.66 5.51
CA LEU A 23 -5.63 -2.12 6.83
C LEU A 23 -4.24 -1.59 7.21
N PHE A 24 -3.30 -1.48 6.27
CA PHE A 24 -2.00 -0.87 6.52
C PHE A 24 -2.12 0.60 6.92
N ASP A 25 -2.97 1.35 6.23
CA ASP A 25 -3.16 2.78 6.48
C ASP A 25 -3.78 3.03 7.86
N ASN A 26 -4.83 2.29 8.19
CA ASN A 26 -5.60 2.54 9.40
C ASN A 26 -4.92 2.06 10.69
N LEU A 27 -4.04 1.05 10.62
CA LEU A 27 -3.51 0.40 11.81
C LEU A 27 -2.03 0.69 12.08
N PRO A 28 -1.07 0.04 11.37
CA PRO A 28 0.32 0.15 11.77
C PRO A 28 0.99 1.44 11.32
N LEU A 29 0.68 1.92 10.10
CA LEU A 29 1.41 3.04 9.50
C LEU A 29 1.09 4.36 10.20
N HIS A 30 -0.19 4.63 10.47
CA HIS A 30 -0.58 5.85 11.16
C HIS A 30 0.08 5.97 12.53
N LYS A 31 -0.03 4.94 13.36
CA LYS A 31 0.51 4.95 14.72
C LYS A 31 2.04 5.03 14.74
N ARG A 32 2.72 4.19 13.97
CA ARG A 32 4.19 4.07 14.01
C ARG A 32 4.92 5.23 13.35
N ILE A 33 4.40 5.71 12.23
CA ILE A 33 5.11 6.68 11.40
C ILE A 33 4.65 8.10 11.70
N ARG A 34 3.36 8.33 11.87
CA ARG A 34 2.81 9.65 12.12
C ARG A 34 2.85 9.99 13.62
N GLU A 35 2.15 9.25 14.48
CA GLU A 35 2.04 9.59 15.90
C GLU A 35 3.37 9.46 16.65
N GLN A 36 4.03 8.31 16.52
CA GLN A 36 5.31 8.03 17.19
C GLN A 36 6.51 8.52 16.39
N GLY A 37 6.34 8.65 15.07
CA GLY A 37 7.39 8.96 14.11
C GLY A 37 7.64 10.42 13.87
N GLY A 38 6.64 11.25 14.05
CA GLY A 38 6.68 12.66 13.74
C GLY A 38 6.60 12.98 12.26
N ALA A 39 6.30 12.01 11.40
CA ALA A 39 6.01 12.27 10.00
C ALA A 39 4.65 12.98 9.88
N TYR A 40 4.52 13.89 8.90
CA TYR A 40 3.26 14.57 8.65
C TYR A 40 2.18 13.62 8.10
N GLY A 41 2.57 12.69 7.24
CA GLY A 41 1.68 11.68 6.68
C GLY A 41 2.41 10.40 6.31
N SER A 42 1.67 9.31 6.31
CA SER A 42 2.14 8.00 5.85
C SER A 42 0.97 7.21 5.28
N GLY A 43 1.26 6.26 4.44
CA GLY A 43 0.23 5.39 3.89
C GLY A 43 0.79 4.30 3.01
N SER A 44 -0.10 3.48 2.52
CA SER A 44 0.16 2.47 1.51
C SER A 44 -0.73 2.66 0.30
N ARG A 45 -0.33 2.11 -0.82
CA ARG A 45 -1.12 2.15 -2.04
C ARG A 45 -0.90 0.89 -2.87
N TYR A 46 -1.96 0.20 -3.15
CA TYR A 46 -1.99 -0.83 -4.17
C TYR A 46 -2.54 -0.29 -5.48
N SER A 47 -1.77 -0.41 -6.55
CA SER A 47 -2.20 -0.06 -7.91
C SER A 47 -2.48 -1.35 -8.71
N PRO A 48 -3.72 -1.81 -8.82
CA PRO A 48 -4.05 -3.04 -9.53
C PRO A 48 -3.78 -2.96 -11.03
N ASN A 49 -3.82 -1.78 -11.64
CA ASN A 49 -3.56 -1.63 -13.07
C ASN A 49 -2.10 -1.90 -13.43
N THR A 50 -1.17 -1.51 -12.57
CA THR A 50 0.27 -1.69 -12.78
C THR A 50 0.84 -2.89 -12.03
N GLY A 51 0.07 -3.49 -11.11
CA GLY A 51 0.56 -4.55 -10.24
C GLY A 51 1.63 -4.05 -9.26
N THR A 52 1.53 -2.82 -8.79
CA THR A 52 2.52 -2.23 -7.89
C THR A 52 1.91 -2.00 -6.51
N PHE A 53 2.64 -2.37 -5.48
CA PHE A 53 2.35 -1.99 -4.10
C PHE A 53 3.40 -1.01 -3.59
N SER A 54 2.99 0.03 -2.89
CA SER A 54 3.92 1.04 -2.38
C SER A 54 3.53 1.49 -0.97
N PHE A 55 4.56 1.76 -0.16
CA PHE A 55 4.47 2.48 1.09
C PHE A 55 5.07 3.86 0.92
N HIS A 56 4.53 4.86 1.61
CA HIS A 56 5.05 6.22 1.55
C HIS A 56 4.99 6.90 2.91
N ALA A 57 5.91 7.84 3.11
CA ALA A 57 5.88 8.78 4.21
C ALA A 57 6.21 10.19 3.68
N TYR A 58 5.58 11.20 4.24
CA TYR A 58 5.72 12.57 3.85
C TYR A 58 6.19 13.44 5.02
N ARG A 59 7.19 14.29 4.78
CA ARG A 59 7.85 15.08 5.83
C ARG A 59 8.29 14.22 7.01
N ASP A 60 8.98 13.13 6.70
CA ASP A 60 9.44 12.15 7.66
C ASP A 60 10.88 12.45 8.11
N PRO A 61 11.12 12.68 9.41
CA PRO A 61 12.46 12.92 9.93
C PRO A 61 13.30 11.65 10.14
N ARG A 62 12.72 10.44 9.96
CA ARG A 62 13.30 9.19 10.45
C ARG A 62 13.44 8.09 9.39
N LEU A 63 14.01 8.38 8.26
CA LEU A 63 14.09 7.48 7.10
C LEU A 63 14.27 5.99 7.45
N PHE A 64 15.32 5.60 8.19
CA PHE A 64 15.60 4.20 8.51
C PHE A 64 14.50 3.55 9.38
N LYS A 65 14.07 4.23 10.44
CA LYS A 65 13.03 3.70 11.33
C LYS A 65 11.68 3.57 10.61
N THR A 66 11.43 4.40 9.62
CA THR A 66 10.24 4.33 8.78
C THR A 66 10.27 3.12 7.85
N LEU A 67 11.45 2.79 7.29
CA LEU A 67 11.60 1.54 6.53
C LEU A 67 11.35 0.31 7.40
N CYS A 68 11.91 0.28 8.61
CA CYS A 68 11.60 -0.79 9.57
C CYS A 68 10.09 -0.85 9.91
N ALA A 69 9.43 0.31 10.04
CA ALA A 69 7.99 0.35 10.30
C ALA A 69 7.16 -0.20 9.13
N PHE A 70 7.59 -0.01 7.88
CA PHE A 70 6.95 -0.64 6.72
C PHE A 70 7.05 -2.18 6.80
N GLU A 71 8.24 -2.70 7.09
CA GLU A 71 8.47 -4.14 7.22
C GLU A 71 7.66 -4.75 8.38
N GLU A 72 7.70 -4.13 9.57
CA GLU A 72 6.87 -4.53 10.72
C GLU A 72 5.38 -4.51 10.39
N SER A 73 4.93 -3.55 9.57
CA SER A 73 3.52 -3.45 9.16
C SER A 73 3.12 -4.66 8.31
N VAL A 74 3.98 -5.06 7.37
CA VAL A 74 3.77 -6.27 6.56
C VAL A 74 3.68 -7.50 7.46
N GLU A 75 4.61 -7.64 8.41
CA GLU A 75 4.62 -8.74 9.37
C GLU A 75 3.34 -8.76 10.24
N ASN A 76 2.85 -7.61 10.69
CA ASN A 76 1.64 -7.52 11.49
C ASN A 76 0.40 -8.03 10.75
N ILE A 77 0.19 -7.59 9.51
CA ILE A 77 -0.95 -8.05 8.72
C ILE A 77 -0.76 -9.53 8.30
N SER A 78 0.46 -9.96 7.96
CA SER A 78 0.75 -11.36 7.63
C SER A 78 0.53 -12.32 8.81
N LYS A 79 0.65 -11.82 10.04
CA LYS A 79 0.35 -12.56 11.27
C LYS A 79 -1.09 -12.39 11.78
N LYS A 80 -1.96 -11.76 10.98
CA LYS A 80 -3.36 -11.47 11.34
C LYS A 80 -3.51 -10.65 12.65
N ARG A 81 -2.67 -9.65 12.84
CA ARG A 81 -2.77 -8.72 13.97
C ARG A 81 -3.74 -7.57 13.66
N PHE A 82 -4.97 -7.93 13.29
CA PHE A 82 -6.11 -7.06 13.06
C PHE A 82 -7.39 -7.81 13.39
N THR A 83 -8.43 -7.08 13.73
CA THR A 83 -9.74 -7.61 14.11
C THR A 83 -10.67 -7.76 12.90
N ASP A 84 -11.74 -8.53 13.04
CA ASP A 84 -12.75 -8.64 11.99
C ASP A 84 -13.52 -7.31 11.83
N ALA A 85 -13.67 -6.50 12.89
CA ALA A 85 -14.25 -5.16 12.80
C ALA A 85 -13.41 -4.21 11.93
N GLU A 86 -12.10 -4.23 12.05
CA GLU A 86 -11.17 -3.45 11.20
C GLU A 86 -11.20 -3.92 9.75
N LEU A 87 -11.40 -5.22 9.52
CA LEU A 87 -11.62 -5.73 8.17
C LEU A 87 -12.94 -5.23 7.57
N GLU A 88 -14.03 -5.21 8.34
CA GLU A 88 -15.31 -4.66 7.87
C GLU A 88 -15.21 -3.15 7.59
N GLU A 89 -14.49 -2.38 8.41
CA GLU A 89 -14.21 -0.97 8.15
C GLU A 89 -13.41 -0.80 6.83
N ALA A 90 -12.40 -1.62 6.59
CA ALA A 90 -11.64 -1.60 5.33
C ALA A 90 -12.52 -1.93 4.11
N LYS A 91 -13.45 -2.88 4.22
CA LYS A 91 -14.43 -3.19 3.18
C LYS A 91 -15.32 -1.99 2.88
N LEU A 92 -15.86 -1.35 3.91
CA LEU A 92 -16.71 -0.16 3.78
C LEU A 92 -15.97 0.99 3.12
N GLY A 93 -14.70 1.24 3.48
CA GLY A 93 -13.87 2.27 2.86
C GLY A 93 -13.68 2.06 1.35
N ILE A 94 -13.47 0.82 0.91
CA ILE A 94 -13.35 0.50 -0.51
C ILE A 94 -14.70 0.64 -1.22
N LEU A 95 -15.77 0.14 -0.63
CA LEU A 95 -17.13 0.23 -1.22
C LEU A 95 -17.56 1.69 -1.37
N GLN A 96 -17.29 2.54 -0.39
CA GLN A 96 -17.56 3.96 -0.48
C GLN A 96 -16.90 4.60 -1.72
N GLY A 97 -15.64 4.23 -2.02
CA GLY A 97 -14.95 4.70 -3.21
C GLY A 97 -15.54 4.12 -4.53
N TRP A 98 -16.01 2.86 -4.52
CA TRP A 98 -16.59 2.25 -5.70
C TRP A 98 -18.03 2.72 -5.99
N ASP A 99 -18.77 3.06 -4.96
CA ASP A 99 -20.17 3.50 -5.03
C ASP A 99 -20.31 5.02 -5.02
N ALA A 100 -19.17 5.75 -5.02
CA ALA A 100 -19.19 7.21 -5.09
C ALA A 100 -19.91 7.67 -6.36
N PRO A 101 -20.88 8.60 -6.26
CA PRO A 101 -21.60 9.09 -7.41
C PRO A 101 -20.66 9.81 -8.39
N LEU A 102 -20.79 9.51 -9.65
CA LEU A 102 -20.06 10.19 -10.72
C LEU A 102 -20.89 11.39 -11.21
N SER A 103 -20.23 12.48 -11.54
CA SER A 103 -20.91 13.55 -12.28
C SER A 103 -21.22 13.08 -13.70
N PRO A 104 -22.30 13.57 -14.34
CA PRO A 104 -22.65 13.19 -15.71
C PRO A 104 -21.49 13.36 -16.70
N GLY A 105 -20.69 14.41 -16.54
CA GLY A 105 -19.51 14.63 -17.38
C GLY A 105 -18.35 13.65 -17.14
N SER A 106 -18.32 12.97 -16.00
CA SER A 106 -17.28 11.99 -15.66
C SER A 106 -17.66 10.56 -16.03
N GLU A 107 -18.93 10.24 -16.21
CA GLU A 107 -19.41 8.87 -16.52
C GLU A 107 -18.80 8.34 -17.82
N GLY A 108 -18.83 9.13 -18.89
CA GLY A 108 -18.26 8.71 -20.18
C GLY A 108 -16.74 8.43 -20.10
N SER A 109 -16.00 9.28 -19.41
CA SER A 109 -14.56 9.09 -19.20
C SER A 109 -14.27 7.87 -18.33
N PHE A 110 -15.08 7.62 -17.33
CA PHE A 110 -14.96 6.45 -16.46
C PHE A 110 -15.24 5.16 -17.26
N GLU A 111 -16.35 5.06 -17.99
CA GLU A 111 -16.67 3.88 -18.80
C GLU A 111 -15.61 3.64 -19.91
N MET A 112 -15.10 4.70 -20.54
CA MET A 112 -14.00 4.59 -21.49
C MET A 112 -12.74 4.02 -20.82
N SER A 113 -12.41 4.46 -19.62
CA SER A 113 -11.26 3.93 -18.87
C SER A 113 -11.39 2.45 -18.54
N LEU A 114 -12.61 1.98 -18.27
CA LEU A 114 -12.90 0.56 -18.03
C LEU A 114 -12.74 -0.25 -19.31
N LEU A 115 -13.23 0.24 -20.44
CA LEU A 115 -13.05 -0.40 -21.75
C LEU A 115 -11.57 -0.52 -22.12
N ILE A 116 -10.81 0.56 -22.03
CA ILE A 116 -9.36 0.57 -22.33
C ILE A 116 -8.59 -0.39 -21.41
N SER A 117 -8.99 -0.49 -20.14
CA SER A 117 -8.34 -1.39 -19.18
C SER A 117 -8.87 -2.83 -19.20
N GLY A 118 -9.81 -3.15 -20.11
CA GLY A 118 -10.38 -4.49 -20.24
C GLY A 118 -11.20 -4.96 -19.03
N LYS A 119 -11.76 -4.03 -18.25
CA LYS A 119 -12.53 -4.34 -17.04
C LYS A 119 -14.01 -4.46 -17.37
N THR A 120 -14.48 -5.69 -17.54
CA THR A 120 -15.88 -5.96 -17.85
C THR A 120 -16.80 -5.76 -16.63
N LEU A 121 -18.10 -5.61 -16.88
CA LEU A 121 -19.11 -5.58 -15.82
C LEU A 121 -19.09 -6.89 -15.00
N LYS A 122 -18.83 -8.02 -15.64
CA LYS A 122 -18.67 -9.32 -14.97
C LYS A 122 -17.51 -9.29 -13.99
N ASP A 123 -16.32 -8.83 -14.42
CA ASP A 123 -15.14 -8.74 -13.55
C ASP A 123 -15.40 -7.84 -12.33
N ARG A 124 -16.08 -6.71 -12.55
CA ARG A 124 -16.45 -5.77 -11.46
C ARG A 124 -17.40 -6.40 -10.45
N LYS A 125 -18.42 -7.13 -10.92
CA LYS A 125 -19.38 -7.86 -10.04
C LYS A 125 -18.69 -8.97 -9.25
N GLU A 126 -17.84 -9.77 -9.90
CA GLU A 126 -17.08 -10.82 -9.23
C GLU A 126 -16.11 -10.26 -8.19
N ARG A 127 -15.41 -9.15 -8.53
CA ARG A 127 -14.52 -8.48 -7.61
C ARG A 127 -15.25 -7.95 -6.38
N ARG A 128 -16.45 -7.36 -6.59
CA ARG A 128 -17.30 -6.89 -5.48
C ARG A 128 -17.76 -8.06 -4.60
N ALA A 129 -18.21 -9.15 -5.19
CA ALA A 129 -18.60 -10.33 -4.43
C ALA A 129 -17.46 -10.90 -3.60
N ARG A 130 -16.24 -10.98 -4.16
CA ARG A 130 -15.04 -11.41 -3.42
C ARG A 130 -14.66 -10.45 -2.29
N LEU A 131 -14.82 -9.13 -2.49
CA LEU A 131 -14.56 -8.14 -1.43
C LEU A 131 -15.50 -8.34 -0.26
N LEU A 132 -16.81 -8.50 -0.52
CA LEU A 132 -17.81 -8.70 0.52
C LEU A 132 -17.58 -10.03 1.29
N ALA A 133 -17.23 -11.10 0.57
CA ALA A 133 -16.98 -12.41 1.16
C ALA A 133 -15.58 -12.56 1.79
N ALA A 134 -14.71 -11.55 1.67
CA ALA A 134 -13.32 -11.64 2.15
C ALA A 134 -13.25 -11.88 3.65
N THR A 135 -12.41 -12.83 4.03
CA THR A 135 -12.12 -13.16 5.44
C THR A 135 -10.73 -12.70 5.84
N SER A 136 -10.49 -12.56 7.14
CA SER A 136 -9.16 -12.27 7.69
C SER A 136 -8.10 -13.27 7.21
N SER A 137 -8.47 -14.56 7.02
CA SER A 137 -7.58 -15.59 6.48
C SER A 137 -7.19 -15.35 5.02
N ASP A 138 -8.12 -14.84 4.19
CA ASP A 138 -7.84 -14.53 2.78
C ASP A 138 -6.84 -13.38 2.66
N ILE A 139 -7.01 -12.34 3.49
CA ILE A 139 -6.09 -11.20 3.55
C ILE A 139 -4.70 -11.67 3.98
N GLN A 140 -4.62 -12.45 5.06
CA GLN A 140 -3.37 -12.99 5.56
C GLN A 140 -2.62 -13.79 4.49
N LYS A 141 -3.30 -14.71 3.80
CA LYS A 141 -2.72 -15.51 2.73
C LYS A 141 -2.24 -14.67 1.56
N ALA A 142 -3.04 -13.68 1.14
CA ALA A 142 -2.69 -12.79 0.04
C ALA A 142 -1.48 -11.91 0.39
N VAL A 143 -1.42 -11.36 1.60
CA VAL A 143 -0.28 -10.55 2.07
C VAL A 143 1.00 -11.39 2.10
N ARG A 144 0.97 -12.58 2.69
CA ARG A 144 2.13 -13.50 2.70
C ARG A 144 2.62 -13.83 1.30
N LYS A 145 1.68 -14.19 0.42
CA LYS A 145 2.01 -14.67 -0.91
C LYS A 145 2.52 -13.57 -1.84
N HIS A 146 1.97 -12.36 -1.76
CA HIS A 146 2.18 -11.33 -2.77
C HIS A 146 2.90 -10.07 -2.27
N ILE A 147 2.79 -9.74 -0.97
CA ILE A 147 3.47 -8.58 -0.39
C ILE A 147 4.76 -9.00 0.30
N GLU A 148 4.69 -9.88 1.30
CA GLU A 148 5.85 -10.32 2.08
C GLU A 148 6.92 -10.97 1.18
N SER A 149 6.54 -11.85 0.25
CA SER A 149 7.45 -12.50 -0.70
C SER A 149 8.10 -11.54 -1.72
N SER A 150 7.48 -10.39 -1.98
CA SER A 150 7.95 -9.39 -2.95
C SER A 150 8.57 -8.17 -2.30
N PHE A 151 8.41 -8.00 -0.99
CA PHE A 151 8.85 -6.81 -0.26
C PHE A 151 10.33 -6.50 -0.51
N HIS A 152 11.23 -7.49 -0.42
CA HIS A 152 12.67 -7.29 -0.61
C HIS A 152 13.08 -6.97 -2.06
N LYS A 153 12.15 -7.01 -3.02
CA LYS A 153 12.39 -6.62 -4.42
C LYS A 153 12.08 -5.14 -4.67
N GLY A 154 11.80 -4.41 -3.60
CA GLY A 154 11.37 -3.03 -3.67
C GLY A 154 12.50 -2.06 -3.99
N SER A 155 12.10 -0.92 -4.54
CA SER A 155 12.96 0.24 -4.75
C SER A 155 12.55 1.37 -3.84
N LEU A 156 13.53 2.00 -3.19
CA LEU A 156 13.34 3.17 -2.34
C LEU A 156 13.69 4.44 -3.11
N VAL A 157 12.76 5.38 -3.12
CA VAL A 157 13.00 6.74 -3.61
C VAL A 157 12.67 7.74 -2.51
N SER A 158 13.60 8.66 -2.25
CA SER A 158 13.43 9.72 -1.24
C SER A 158 13.86 11.07 -1.81
N PHE A 159 13.15 12.12 -1.41
CA PHE A 159 13.48 13.51 -1.75
C PHE A 159 13.68 14.29 -0.46
N ALA A 160 14.86 14.88 -0.31
CA ALA A 160 15.23 15.74 0.81
C ALA A 160 16.43 16.60 0.45
N ASN A 161 16.87 17.46 1.37
CA ASN A 161 18.10 18.20 1.18
C ASN A 161 19.34 17.31 1.37
N GLU A 162 20.46 17.74 0.84
CA GLU A 162 21.72 16.98 0.87
C GLU A 162 22.22 16.69 2.29
N SER A 163 22.08 17.63 3.20
CA SER A 163 22.53 17.48 4.60
C SER A 163 21.75 16.37 5.33
N PHE A 164 20.45 16.28 5.09
CA PHE A 164 19.61 15.18 5.60
C PHE A 164 20.10 13.82 5.09
N PHE A 165 20.37 13.69 3.81
CA PHE A 165 20.85 12.43 3.25
C PHE A 165 22.23 12.04 3.76
N LYS A 166 23.17 12.98 3.91
CA LYS A 166 24.49 12.72 4.51
C LYS A 166 24.36 12.15 5.92
N GLN A 167 23.48 12.75 6.74
CA GLN A 167 23.19 12.25 8.08
C GLN A 167 22.56 10.85 8.04
N LYS A 168 21.53 10.65 7.21
CA LYS A 168 20.81 9.37 7.14
C LYS A 168 21.64 8.24 6.55
N ASN A 169 22.48 8.51 5.57
CA ASN A 169 23.45 7.53 5.06
C ASN A 169 24.45 7.10 6.13
N ALA A 170 24.88 8.00 7.01
CA ALA A 170 25.72 7.63 8.15
C ALA A 170 24.99 6.70 9.14
N GLU A 171 23.68 6.92 9.38
CA GLU A 171 22.83 6.03 10.19
C GLU A 171 22.67 4.66 9.52
N LEU A 172 22.36 4.60 8.23
CA LEU A 172 22.23 3.36 7.44
C LEU A 172 23.52 2.54 7.45
N LYS A 173 24.69 3.19 7.26
CA LYS A 173 25.99 2.55 7.31
C LYS A 173 26.27 1.90 8.68
N LYS A 174 25.95 2.60 9.78
CA LYS A 174 26.08 2.05 11.14
C LYS A 174 25.17 0.83 11.35
N ALA A 175 23.99 0.82 10.74
CA ALA A 175 23.02 -0.29 10.79
C ALA A 175 23.34 -1.42 9.80
N LYS A 176 24.45 -1.34 9.05
CA LYS A 176 24.84 -2.29 7.98
C LYS A 176 23.76 -2.45 6.90
N GLN A 177 23.03 -1.38 6.60
CA GLN A 177 22.05 -1.29 5.53
C GLN A 177 22.66 -0.64 4.29
N GLU A 178 22.03 -0.86 3.13
CA GLU A 178 22.42 -0.21 1.89
C GLU A 178 22.24 1.31 1.99
N ILE A 179 23.25 2.06 1.57
CA ILE A 179 23.19 3.53 1.57
C ILE A 179 22.46 4.04 0.32
N LEU A 180 21.82 5.19 0.44
CA LEU A 180 21.13 5.83 -0.67
C LEU A 180 22.13 6.48 -1.64
N ASN A 181 21.97 6.21 -2.92
CA ASN A 181 22.68 6.89 -3.99
C ASN A 181 22.09 8.30 -4.19
N LEU A 182 22.89 9.34 -3.93
CA LEU A 182 22.45 10.72 -4.10
C LEU A 182 22.54 11.13 -5.57
N ARG A 183 21.46 11.74 -6.07
CA ARG A 183 21.43 12.39 -7.39
C ARG A 183 20.91 13.80 -7.20
N ASN A 184 21.63 14.77 -7.74
CA ASN A 184 21.13 16.14 -7.86
C ASN A 184 20.13 16.19 -9.01
N ILE A 185 18.98 16.80 -8.76
CA ILE A 185 17.92 17.02 -9.76
C ILE A 185 17.99 18.47 -10.19
#